data_b69275574de16e6c468bde972603b36c
#
_entry.id   b69275574de16e6c468bde972603b36c
#
_cell.length_a   1.000
_cell.length_b   1.000
_cell.length_c   1.000
_cell.angle_alpha   90.00
_cell.angle_beta   90.00
_cell.angle_gamma   90.00
#
_symmetry.space_group_name_H-M   'P 1'
#
loop_
_entity.id
_entity.type
_entity.pdbx_description
1 polymer ?
#
loop_
_entity_poly.entity_id
_entity_poly.type
_entity_poly.pdbx_seq_one_letter_code
_entity_poly.pdbx_strand_id
1 'polypeptide(L)'
;MPLPTVAIVGRPNVGKSTLFNRLVGKRIALVDDRPGVTRDRREGEAELLGLKFRIMDTAGFEDEDPHTLPGRMRVQTEAAVADADVALFVVDAREGITPLDEEIARWLRSQKTPVILAANKAEGRGGEAGRLEAYALGMGEPFALSAEHGEGLVDLFEALRPHVERDDYDDADEDGEDRPLGPLKLAIVGRPNAGKSTLVNKMLDEDRMITGPEAGITRDSISVDWDWQGRAVKLVDTAGLRKRAKIDDKLEKLSAADTRRAIDMAEVVVLLLDATRGLEVQDLKIASQVIEEGRALMIALNKWDVAEHASSLFNGVKAALEEGLSQLKGVPVLTVSAKTGKGIDQLIGAAFELREAWSMRVPTGELNRWFERAIEANPPPAPGGKRIKLRYITQVKSRPPSFVIFGTRVDQLPGSYERYLLNSMRRDLNLGPVPLRLTLRAPKNPFANASKKAGE
;
A
#
# COMPACT_ATOMS: atom_id res chain seq x y z
N MET A 1 20.46 8.83 -1.03
CA MET A 1 21.65 7.89 -1.07
C MET A 1 21.49 6.96 -2.24
N PRO A 2 22.56 6.38 -2.84
CA PRO A 2 22.40 5.40 -3.92
C PRO A 2 21.67 4.16 -3.42
N LEU A 3 20.80 3.59 -4.27
CA LEU A 3 20.09 2.35 -3.98
C LEU A 3 21.08 1.21 -3.66
N PRO A 4 20.77 0.32 -2.69
CA PRO A 4 21.57 -0.88 -2.48
C PRO A 4 21.56 -1.74 -3.74
N THR A 5 22.66 -2.44 -3.97
CA THR A 5 22.91 -3.14 -5.22
C THR A 5 22.93 -4.65 -5.01
N VAL A 6 22.18 -5.37 -5.84
CA VAL A 6 22.12 -6.85 -5.88
C VAL A 6 22.74 -7.34 -7.18
N ALA A 7 23.80 -8.15 -7.11
CA ALA A 7 24.39 -8.79 -8.28
C ALA A 7 23.82 -10.21 -8.46
N ILE A 8 23.24 -10.52 -9.63
CA ILE A 8 22.82 -11.89 -9.96
C ILE A 8 23.98 -12.65 -10.56
N VAL A 9 24.34 -13.76 -9.95
CA VAL A 9 25.45 -14.64 -10.35
C VAL A 9 24.96 -16.06 -10.60
N GLY A 10 25.57 -16.78 -11.51
CA GLY A 10 25.26 -18.18 -11.81
C GLY A 10 25.68 -18.53 -13.23
N ARG A 11 25.75 -19.83 -13.53
CA ARG A 11 26.09 -20.34 -14.86
C ARG A 11 25.03 -19.92 -15.92
N PRO A 12 25.34 -20.03 -17.23
CA PRO A 12 24.35 -19.82 -18.29
C PRO A 12 23.09 -20.68 -18.12
N ASN A 13 21.96 -20.18 -18.58
CA ASN A 13 20.66 -20.88 -18.64
C ASN A 13 19.99 -21.24 -17.29
N VAL A 14 20.53 -20.83 -16.14
CA VAL A 14 19.86 -21.04 -14.84
C VAL A 14 18.66 -20.10 -14.62
N GLY A 15 18.42 -19.14 -15.53
CA GLY A 15 17.26 -18.25 -15.48
C GLY A 15 17.54 -16.87 -14.87
N LYS A 16 18.80 -16.41 -14.85
CA LYS A 16 19.20 -15.08 -14.34
C LYS A 16 18.44 -13.95 -15.03
N SER A 17 18.44 -13.90 -16.37
CA SER A 17 17.76 -12.86 -17.15
C SER A 17 16.24 -12.91 -16.98
N THR A 18 15.65 -14.10 -16.80
CA THR A 18 14.21 -14.24 -16.47
C THR A 18 13.91 -13.62 -15.13
N LEU A 19 14.76 -13.87 -14.13
CA LEU A 19 14.64 -13.29 -12.80
C LEU A 19 14.83 -11.77 -12.83
N PHE A 20 15.86 -11.29 -13.50
CA PHE A 20 16.12 -9.87 -13.72
C PHE A 20 14.90 -9.16 -14.32
N ASN A 21 14.39 -9.65 -15.46
CA ASN A 21 13.23 -9.06 -16.13
C ASN A 21 11.96 -9.06 -15.25
N ARG A 22 11.81 -10.07 -14.41
CA ARG A 22 10.69 -10.14 -13.47
C ARG A 22 10.77 -9.13 -12.34
N LEU A 23 11.97 -8.88 -11.81
CA LEU A 23 12.20 -7.95 -10.70
C LEU A 23 12.18 -6.48 -11.15
N VAL A 24 12.71 -6.20 -12.35
CA VAL A 24 12.68 -4.85 -12.96
C VAL A 24 11.27 -4.52 -13.50
N GLY A 25 10.43 -5.51 -13.79
CA GLY A 25 9.07 -5.32 -14.30
C GLY A 25 9.04 -4.72 -15.70
N LYS A 26 7.98 -3.88 -16.01
CA LYS A 26 7.84 -3.21 -17.31
C LYS A 26 8.70 -1.94 -17.46
N ARG A 27 9.47 -1.57 -16.45
CA ARG A 27 10.39 -0.43 -16.51
C ARG A 27 11.66 -0.88 -17.24
N ILE A 28 11.86 -0.28 -18.40
CA ILE A 28 12.98 -0.55 -19.32
C ILE A 28 14.30 -0.26 -18.61
N ALA A 29 15.23 -1.22 -18.66
CA ALA A 29 16.62 -1.03 -18.26
C ALA A 29 17.17 0.24 -18.95
N LEU A 30 17.63 1.21 -18.17
CA LEU A 30 18.39 2.34 -18.66
C LEU A 30 19.73 1.80 -19.15
N VAL A 31 19.88 1.69 -20.46
CA VAL A 31 21.19 1.52 -21.09
C VAL A 31 21.87 2.88 -20.99
N ASP A 32 22.86 3.03 -20.11
CA ASP A 32 23.65 4.26 -20.00
C ASP A 32 24.59 4.33 -21.21
N ASP A 33 24.28 5.25 -22.16
CA ASP A 33 25.04 5.53 -23.39
C ASP A 33 26.34 6.34 -23.13
N ARG A 34 26.99 6.20 -21.97
CA ARG A 34 28.28 6.87 -21.73
C ARG A 34 29.39 6.16 -22.49
N PRO A 35 30.16 6.88 -23.36
CA PRO A 35 31.33 6.31 -24.07
C PRO A 35 32.41 5.91 -23.06
N GLY A 36 32.72 4.61 -22.99
CA GLY A 36 33.78 4.07 -22.15
C GLY A 36 33.34 3.03 -21.11
N VAL A 37 32.05 2.77 -20.93
CA VAL A 37 31.53 1.67 -20.13
C VAL A 37 31.14 0.53 -21.06
N THR A 38 31.70 -0.65 -20.82
CA THR A 38 31.49 -1.84 -21.66
C THR A 38 30.00 -2.19 -21.78
N ARG A 39 29.55 -2.42 -23.01
CA ARG A 39 28.16 -2.65 -23.46
C ARG A 39 27.45 -3.87 -22.86
N ASP A 40 28.00 -4.56 -21.86
CA ASP A 40 27.65 -5.93 -21.53
C ASP A 40 27.02 -6.13 -20.14
N ARG A 41 26.77 -5.06 -19.37
CA ARG A 41 26.07 -5.13 -18.07
C ARG A 41 24.66 -4.61 -18.21
N ARG A 42 23.66 -5.44 -17.87
CA ARG A 42 22.30 -4.99 -17.70
C ARG A 42 22.12 -4.56 -16.26
N GLU A 43 21.90 -3.28 -16.05
CA GLU A 43 21.54 -2.72 -14.76
C GLU A 43 20.09 -2.23 -14.81
N GLY A 44 19.38 -2.36 -13.70
CA GLY A 44 18.00 -1.89 -13.60
C GLY A 44 17.62 -1.60 -12.16
N GLU A 45 16.65 -0.74 -11.96
CA GLU A 45 16.01 -0.57 -10.68
C GLU A 45 14.93 -1.65 -10.52
N ALA A 46 15.00 -2.38 -9.42
CA ALA A 46 14.10 -3.47 -9.11
C ALA A 46 13.29 -3.14 -7.86
N GLU A 47 12.07 -3.65 -7.84
CA GLU A 47 11.20 -3.56 -6.67
C GLU A 47 10.60 -4.94 -6.37
N LEU A 48 10.83 -5.40 -5.15
CA LEU A 48 10.31 -6.66 -4.66
C LEU A 48 9.56 -6.44 -3.35
N LEU A 49 8.21 -6.49 -3.39
CA LEU A 49 7.35 -6.34 -2.21
C LEU A 49 7.62 -5.06 -1.40
N GLY A 50 7.94 -3.95 -2.09
CA GLY A 50 8.27 -2.67 -1.48
C GLY A 50 9.76 -2.47 -1.17
N LEU A 51 10.61 -3.47 -1.35
CA LEU A 51 12.06 -3.38 -1.22
C LEU A 51 12.65 -2.88 -2.53
N LYS A 52 13.26 -1.69 -2.54
CA LYS A 52 13.86 -1.08 -3.74
C LYS A 52 15.37 -1.28 -3.73
N PHE A 53 15.90 -1.71 -4.85
CA PHE A 53 17.34 -1.93 -5.02
C PHE A 53 17.72 -1.84 -6.48
N ARG A 54 19.01 -1.59 -6.73
CA ARG A 54 19.59 -1.75 -8.05
C ARG A 54 19.95 -3.21 -8.26
N ILE A 55 19.58 -3.77 -9.40
CA ILE A 55 19.92 -5.13 -9.77
C ILE A 55 20.86 -5.12 -10.95
N MET A 56 21.91 -5.92 -10.87
CA MET A 56 22.90 -6.12 -11.95
C MET A 56 22.82 -7.56 -12.44
N ASP A 57 22.52 -7.75 -13.72
CA ASP A 57 22.57 -9.04 -14.39
C ASP A 57 23.95 -9.26 -15.00
N THR A 58 24.63 -10.32 -14.58
CA THR A 58 25.93 -10.70 -15.16
C THR A 58 25.78 -11.60 -16.41
N ALA A 59 24.56 -11.74 -16.93
CA ALA A 59 24.23 -12.69 -18.00
C ALA A 59 24.50 -12.19 -19.42
N GLY A 60 25.15 -11.05 -19.64
CA GLY A 60 25.49 -10.53 -20.97
C GLY A 60 26.40 -11.45 -21.83
N PHE A 61 26.64 -12.69 -21.39
CA PHE A 61 27.61 -13.64 -21.99
C PHE A 61 26.97 -14.88 -22.62
N GLU A 62 25.67 -14.93 -22.78
CA GLU A 62 25.00 -16.10 -23.36
C GLU A 62 25.30 -16.33 -24.86
N ASP A 63 25.92 -15.33 -25.56
CA ASP A 63 26.15 -15.35 -27.00
C ASP A 63 27.61 -15.66 -27.42
N GLU A 64 28.55 -15.93 -26.49
CA GLU A 64 29.93 -16.21 -26.83
C GLU A 64 30.32 -17.67 -26.61
N ASP A 65 31.21 -18.17 -27.55
CA ASP A 65 31.73 -19.52 -27.65
C ASP A 65 32.22 -20.11 -26.31
N PRO A 66 31.69 -21.29 -25.88
CA PRO A 66 32.03 -21.93 -24.60
C PRO A 66 33.51 -22.18 -24.33
N HIS A 67 34.37 -22.11 -25.35
CA HIS A 67 35.78 -22.41 -25.22
C HIS A 67 36.69 -21.23 -24.86
N THR A 68 36.17 -19.98 -24.77
CA THR A 68 36.94 -18.76 -24.45
C THR A 68 36.55 -18.08 -23.14
N LEU A 69 35.64 -18.67 -22.39
CA LEU A 69 34.88 -18.03 -21.35
C LEU A 69 35.48 -17.83 -19.96
N PRO A 70 36.39 -18.67 -19.37
CA PRO A 70 36.68 -18.55 -17.92
C PRO A 70 37.34 -17.24 -17.51
N GLY A 71 38.15 -16.64 -18.37
CA GLY A 71 38.92 -15.46 -18.00
C GLY A 71 38.14 -14.15 -18.03
N ARG A 72 37.25 -13.95 -19.02
CA ARG A 72 36.49 -12.68 -19.19
C ARG A 72 35.22 -12.61 -18.32
N MET A 73 34.50 -13.73 -18.19
CA MET A 73 33.39 -13.83 -17.24
C MET A 73 33.81 -13.49 -15.81
N ARG A 74 34.99 -13.97 -15.44
CA ARG A 74 35.54 -13.79 -14.10
C ARG A 74 35.74 -12.31 -13.76
N VAL A 75 36.38 -11.54 -14.62
CA VAL A 75 36.71 -10.12 -14.35
C VAL A 75 35.44 -9.25 -14.21
N GLN A 76 34.42 -9.46 -15.04
CA GLN A 76 33.19 -8.62 -14.99
C GLN A 76 32.25 -9.05 -13.87
N THR A 77 32.11 -10.36 -13.60
CA THR A 77 31.40 -10.86 -12.47
C THR A 77 32.06 -10.48 -11.14
N GLU A 78 33.41 -10.51 -11.10
CA GLU A 78 34.21 -10.05 -9.95
C GLU A 78 33.93 -8.57 -9.63
N ALA A 79 33.95 -7.72 -10.66
CA ALA A 79 33.63 -6.30 -10.47
C ALA A 79 32.17 -6.07 -10.04
N ALA A 80 31.21 -6.80 -10.61
CA ALA A 80 29.80 -6.68 -10.22
C ALA A 80 29.54 -7.13 -8.77
N VAL A 81 30.18 -8.22 -8.33
CA VAL A 81 30.06 -8.71 -6.96
C VAL A 81 30.79 -7.81 -5.96
N ALA A 82 31.94 -7.25 -6.35
CA ALA A 82 32.68 -6.32 -5.49
C ALA A 82 31.92 -5.01 -5.24
N ASP A 83 31.16 -4.55 -6.22
CA ASP A 83 30.34 -3.32 -6.15
C ASP A 83 28.96 -3.56 -5.51
N ALA A 84 28.56 -4.81 -5.28
CA ALA A 84 27.26 -5.16 -4.76
C ALA A 84 27.21 -5.24 -3.21
N ASP A 85 26.07 -4.85 -2.64
CA ASP A 85 25.79 -5.04 -1.21
C ASP A 85 25.48 -6.52 -0.89
N VAL A 86 24.97 -7.27 -1.89
CA VAL A 86 24.71 -8.73 -1.79
C VAL A 86 24.76 -9.39 -3.16
N ALA A 87 25.28 -10.61 -3.23
CA ALA A 87 25.29 -11.45 -4.42
C ALA A 87 24.17 -12.51 -4.33
N LEU A 88 23.31 -12.56 -5.34
CA LEU A 88 22.28 -13.58 -5.50
C LEU A 88 22.81 -14.68 -6.41
N PHE A 89 23.24 -15.79 -5.82
CA PHE A 89 23.74 -16.94 -6.56
C PHE A 89 22.58 -17.86 -6.95
N VAL A 90 22.35 -17.99 -8.27
CA VAL A 90 21.24 -18.73 -8.85
C VAL A 90 21.73 -20.03 -9.46
N VAL A 91 21.18 -21.16 -9.03
CA VAL A 91 21.43 -22.51 -9.60
C VAL A 91 20.16 -23.10 -10.16
N ASP A 92 20.28 -24.10 -11.05
CA ASP A 92 19.13 -24.78 -11.69
C ASP A 92 18.75 -26.02 -10.88
N ALA A 93 17.58 -25.99 -10.24
CA ALA A 93 17.07 -27.11 -9.43
C ALA A 93 16.65 -28.34 -10.27
N ARG A 94 16.42 -28.20 -11.59
CA ARG A 94 16.08 -29.33 -12.48
C ARG A 94 17.32 -30.08 -12.95
N GLU A 95 18.37 -29.34 -13.30
CA GLU A 95 19.63 -29.95 -13.75
C GLU A 95 20.50 -30.44 -12.61
N GLY A 96 20.27 -29.95 -11.37
CA GLY A 96 21.12 -30.21 -10.23
C GLY A 96 22.41 -29.42 -10.24
N ILE A 97 23.33 -29.74 -9.33
CA ILE A 97 24.60 -29.04 -9.15
C ILE A 97 25.64 -29.55 -10.13
N THR A 98 26.27 -28.64 -10.85
CA THR A 98 27.32 -28.92 -11.83
C THR A 98 28.71 -28.53 -11.30
N PRO A 99 29.83 -29.04 -11.89
CA PRO A 99 31.17 -28.62 -11.51
C PRO A 99 31.39 -27.11 -11.62
N LEU A 100 30.72 -26.44 -12.57
CA LEU A 100 30.79 -24.98 -12.72
C LEU A 100 30.09 -24.26 -11.57
N ASP A 101 28.95 -24.77 -11.07
CA ASP A 101 28.29 -24.21 -9.89
C ASP A 101 29.18 -24.34 -8.66
N GLU A 102 29.91 -25.45 -8.50
CA GLU A 102 30.90 -25.65 -7.41
C GLU A 102 32.09 -24.70 -7.52
N GLU A 103 32.54 -24.40 -8.74
CA GLU A 103 33.64 -23.44 -8.98
C GLU A 103 33.19 -22.02 -8.61
N ILE A 104 32.01 -21.59 -9.08
CA ILE A 104 31.41 -20.31 -8.74
C ILE A 104 31.21 -20.19 -7.22
N ALA A 105 30.72 -21.25 -6.57
CA ALA A 105 30.52 -21.26 -5.11
C ALA A 105 31.84 -21.11 -4.35
N ARG A 106 32.94 -21.81 -4.80
CA ARG A 106 34.28 -21.68 -4.19
C ARG A 106 34.78 -20.26 -4.31
N TRP A 107 34.61 -19.64 -5.48
CA TRP A 107 35.01 -18.25 -5.70
C TRP A 107 34.16 -17.27 -4.86
N LEU A 108 32.85 -17.38 -4.86
CA LEU A 108 31.96 -16.51 -4.07
C LEU A 108 32.28 -16.57 -2.57
N ARG A 109 32.63 -17.75 -2.03
CA ARG A 109 33.05 -17.89 -0.62
C ARG A 109 34.34 -17.15 -0.28
N SER A 110 35.18 -16.87 -1.27
CA SER A 110 36.42 -16.07 -1.10
C SER A 110 36.14 -14.55 -1.11
N GLN A 111 34.92 -14.13 -1.50
CA GLN A 111 34.54 -12.72 -1.54
C GLN A 111 34.09 -12.23 -0.16
N LYS A 112 34.11 -10.91 0.04
CA LYS A 112 33.55 -10.27 1.27
C LYS A 112 32.05 -10.03 1.18
N THR A 113 31.51 -10.01 -0.02
CA THR A 113 30.11 -9.73 -0.31
C THR A 113 29.23 -10.87 0.21
N PRO A 114 28.19 -10.60 0.99
CA PRO A 114 27.23 -11.62 1.42
C PRO A 114 26.63 -12.33 0.20
N VAL A 115 26.37 -13.64 0.34
CA VAL A 115 25.81 -14.45 -0.76
C VAL A 115 24.53 -15.12 -0.31
N ILE A 116 23.50 -15.01 -1.16
CA ILE A 116 22.21 -15.68 -1.01
C ILE A 116 22.10 -16.73 -2.10
N LEU A 117 21.78 -17.98 -1.74
CA LEU A 117 21.68 -19.10 -2.69
C LEU A 117 20.22 -19.37 -3.04
N ALA A 118 19.88 -19.26 -4.34
CA ALA A 118 18.56 -19.54 -4.89
C ALA A 118 18.59 -20.74 -5.84
N ALA A 119 17.79 -21.75 -5.57
CA ALA A 119 17.53 -22.89 -6.47
C ALA A 119 16.35 -22.54 -7.39
N ASN A 120 16.64 -22.06 -8.59
CA ASN A 120 15.63 -21.67 -9.58
C ASN A 120 15.10 -22.86 -10.37
N LYS A 121 13.98 -22.67 -11.06
CA LYS A 121 13.21 -23.70 -11.77
C LYS A 121 12.73 -24.81 -10.83
N ALA A 122 12.46 -24.45 -9.57
CA ALA A 122 12.06 -25.39 -8.53
C ALA A 122 10.57 -25.75 -8.56
N GLU A 123 9.84 -25.39 -9.63
CA GLU A 123 8.46 -25.81 -9.82
C GLU A 123 8.34 -27.30 -10.10
N GLY A 124 7.33 -27.94 -9.46
CA GLY A 124 7.05 -29.35 -9.64
C GLY A 124 7.81 -30.30 -8.69
N ARG A 125 7.67 -31.63 -8.92
CA ARG A 125 8.16 -32.65 -7.97
C ARG A 125 9.69 -32.75 -7.87
N GLY A 126 10.42 -32.33 -8.91
CA GLY A 126 11.89 -32.39 -8.95
C GLY A 126 12.57 -31.21 -8.23
N GLY A 127 11.87 -30.09 -8.05
CA GLY A 127 12.48 -28.86 -7.53
C GLY A 127 12.98 -28.95 -6.09
N GLU A 128 12.28 -29.70 -5.26
CA GLU A 128 12.71 -29.88 -3.85
C GLU A 128 14.00 -30.73 -3.77
N ALA A 129 14.16 -31.76 -4.61
CA ALA A 129 15.36 -32.57 -4.66
C ALA A 129 16.59 -31.71 -5.08
N GLY A 130 16.45 -30.89 -6.13
CA GLY A 130 17.53 -30.00 -6.57
C GLY A 130 17.85 -28.89 -5.56
N ARG A 131 16.87 -28.39 -4.84
CA ARG A 131 17.08 -27.46 -3.71
C ARG A 131 17.92 -28.11 -2.62
N LEU A 132 17.61 -29.36 -2.25
CA LEU A 132 18.36 -30.10 -1.24
C LEU A 132 19.79 -30.38 -1.71
N GLU A 133 20.01 -30.67 -3.00
CA GLU A 133 21.33 -30.88 -3.56
C GLU A 133 22.19 -29.61 -3.48
N ALA A 134 21.58 -28.42 -3.61
CA ALA A 134 22.27 -27.16 -3.52
C ALA A 134 22.92 -26.87 -2.14
N TYR A 135 22.54 -27.57 -1.08
CA TYR A 135 23.27 -27.52 0.20
C TYR A 135 24.73 -27.94 0.10
N ALA A 136 25.05 -28.83 -0.87
CA ALA A 136 26.44 -29.26 -1.10
C ALA A 136 27.38 -28.11 -1.47
N LEU A 137 26.86 -26.99 -1.95
CA LEU A 137 27.66 -25.79 -2.26
C LEU A 137 28.17 -25.05 -1.00
N GLY A 138 27.65 -25.34 0.18
CA GLY A 138 28.09 -24.73 1.45
C GLY A 138 27.90 -23.21 1.52
N MET A 139 26.81 -22.69 0.93
CA MET A 139 26.48 -21.26 0.84
C MET A 139 25.29 -20.87 1.74
N GLY A 140 24.97 -21.67 2.76
CA GLY A 140 23.78 -21.50 3.61
C GLY A 140 22.56 -22.24 3.07
N GLU A 141 21.40 -21.90 3.59
CA GLU A 141 20.13 -22.53 3.19
C GLU A 141 19.68 -22.04 1.81
N PRO A 142 19.57 -22.93 0.80
CA PRO A 142 19.04 -22.57 -0.50
C PRO A 142 17.51 -22.47 -0.43
N PHE A 143 16.94 -21.40 -0.96
CA PHE A 143 15.49 -21.31 -1.11
C PHE A 143 15.04 -21.67 -2.52
N ALA A 144 13.83 -22.23 -2.61
CA ALA A 144 13.22 -22.61 -3.88
C ALA A 144 12.65 -21.37 -4.58
N LEU A 145 12.99 -21.21 -5.87
CA LEU A 145 12.55 -20.10 -6.71
C LEU A 145 12.03 -20.62 -8.05
N SER A 146 11.01 -20.01 -8.61
CA SER A 146 10.65 -20.12 -10.02
C SER A 146 10.55 -18.72 -10.62
N ALA A 147 11.60 -18.29 -11.29
CA ALA A 147 11.65 -17.00 -11.97
C ALA A 147 10.59 -16.89 -13.07
N GLU A 148 10.23 -17.98 -13.74
CA GLU A 148 9.21 -18.03 -14.79
C GLU A 148 7.79 -17.90 -14.25
N HIS A 149 7.49 -18.52 -13.11
CA HIS A 149 6.15 -18.53 -12.53
C HIS A 149 5.95 -17.54 -11.39
N GLY A 150 7.05 -16.94 -10.86
CA GLY A 150 7.03 -16.00 -9.74
C GLY A 150 6.80 -16.68 -8.39
N GLU A 151 7.16 -17.96 -8.28
CA GLU A 151 7.12 -18.71 -7.03
C GLU A 151 8.42 -18.45 -6.23
N GLY A 152 8.34 -18.45 -4.88
CA GLY A 152 9.50 -18.21 -4.01
C GLY A 152 9.97 -16.75 -3.91
N LEU A 153 9.25 -15.80 -4.51
CA LEU A 153 9.61 -14.36 -4.42
C LEU A 153 9.51 -13.80 -2.99
N VAL A 154 8.69 -14.39 -2.13
CA VAL A 154 8.61 -14.02 -0.71
C VAL A 154 9.87 -14.49 0.02
N ASP A 155 10.34 -15.71 -0.27
CA ASP A 155 11.56 -16.25 0.33
C ASP A 155 12.79 -15.45 -0.16
N LEU A 156 12.81 -15.04 -1.44
CA LEU A 156 13.81 -14.12 -1.98
C LEU A 156 13.78 -12.77 -1.26
N PHE A 157 12.60 -12.22 -1.02
CA PHE A 157 12.45 -10.96 -0.27
C PHE A 157 13.02 -11.10 1.15
N GLU A 158 12.64 -12.15 1.89
CA GLU A 158 13.13 -12.39 3.24
C GLU A 158 14.67 -12.53 3.28
N ALA A 159 15.24 -13.20 2.28
CA ALA A 159 16.69 -13.35 2.16
C ALA A 159 17.42 -12.05 1.79
N LEU A 160 16.85 -11.21 0.92
CA LEU A 160 17.44 -9.93 0.50
C LEU A 160 17.30 -8.85 1.57
N ARG A 161 16.20 -8.84 2.33
CA ARG A 161 15.86 -7.80 3.30
C ARG A 161 17.01 -7.39 4.21
N PRO A 162 17.74 -8.30 4.90
CA PRO A 162 18.81 -7.92 5.82
C PRO A 162 20.00 -7.20 5.17
N HIS A 163 20.16 -7.32 3.85
CA HIS A 163 21.29 -6.76 3.09
C HIS A 163 20.91 -5.50 2.30
N VAL A 164 19.61 -5.32 2.03
CA VAL A 164 19.09 -4.29 1.13
C VAL A 164 18.23 -3.27 1.87
N GLU A 165 17.58 -3.67 2.98
CA GLU A 165 16.79 -2.76 3.81
C GLU A 165 17.75 -1.84 4.58
N ARG A 166 17.71 -0.55 4.29
CA ARG A 166 18.41 0.50 5.05
C ARG A 166 17.38 1.24 5.88
N ASP A 167 17.65 1.45 7.18
CA ASP A 167 16.73 2.14 8.11
C ASP A 167 16.43 3.60 7.72
N ASP A 168 17.13 4.17 6.73
CA ASP A 168 17.03 5.55 6.27
C ASP A 168 16.26 5.73 4.95
N TYR A 169 15.50 4.72 4.51
CA TYR A 169 14.67 4.90 3.32
C TYR A 169 13.44 5.74 3.64
N ASP A 170 13.55 7.04 3.36
CA ASP A 170 12.42 7.79 2.86
C ASP A 170 11.96 7.08 1.57
N ASP A 171 10.89 6.29 1.70
CA ASP A 171 10.19 5.67 0.57
C ASP A 171 9.54 6.78 -0.28
N ALA A 172 10.37 7.47 -1.07
CA ALA A 172 9.87 8.33 -2.13
C ALA A 172 9.22 7.41 -3.17
N ASP A 173 7.92 7.28 -3.10
CA ASP A 173 7.12 6.50 -4.03
C ASP A 173 7.23 7.07 -5.44
N GLU A 174 7.83 6.33 -6.36
CA GLU A 174 7.82 6.66 -7.78
C GLU A 174 6.41 6.63 -8.42
N ASP A 175 5.38 6.14 -7.72
CA ASP A 175 3.99 6.18 -8.18
C ASP A 175 3.32 7.55 -8.04
N GLY A 176 4.10 8.61 -7.77
CA GLY A 176 3.59 9.99 -7.71
C GLY A 176 2.71 10.29 -6.50
N GLU A 177 2.69 9.41 -5.48
CA GLU A 177 1.98 9.66 -4.23
C GLU A 177 2.73 10.66 -3.31
N ASP A 178 4.04 10.89 -3.50
CA ASP A 178 4.83 11.97 -2.86
C ASP A 178 4.69 13.35 -3.54
N ARG A 179 3.81 13.47 -4.52
CA ARG A 179 3.43 14.81 -4.95
C ARG A 179 2.80 15.53 -3.78
N PRO A 180 3.15 16.83 -3.56
CA PRO A 180 2.49 17.63 -2.55
C PRO A 180 0.99 17.39 -2.65
N LEU A 181 0.35 17.06 -1.54
CA LEU A 181 -1.09 16.82 -1.51
C LEU A 181 -1.76 18.02 -2.19
N GLY A 182 -2.38 17.80 -3.33
CA GLY A 182 -3.17 18.82 -4.02
C GLY A 182 -4.29 19.37 -3.12
N PRO A 183 -5.24 20.15 -3.62
CA PRO A 183 -6.37 20.62 -2.84
C PRO A 183 -7.08 19.49 -2.08
N LEU A 184 -7.42 19.70 -0.81
CA LEU A 184 -8.22 18.76 -0.03
C LEU A 184 -9.57 18.53 -0.69
N LYS A 185 -9.85 17.31 -1.15
CA LYS A 185 -11.16 16.95 -1.72
C LYS A 185 -12.14 16.62 -0.59
N LEU A 186 -13.03 17.57 -0.30
CA LEU A 186 -13.98 17.51 0.81
C LEU A 186 -15.42 17.36 0.29
N ALA A 187 -16.13 16.34 0.75
CA ALA A 187 -17.57 16.20 0.53
C ALA A 187 -18.36 16.48 1.80
N ILE A 188 -19.53 17.10 1.67
CA ILE A 188 -20.50 17.29 2.75
C ILE A 188 -21.75 16.49 2.41
N VAL A 189 -21.99 15.43 3.17
CA VAL A 189 -23.13 14.52 3.02
C VAL A 189 -24.02 14.54 4.26
N GLY A 190 -25.18 13.94 4.20
CA GLY A 190 -26.11 13.86 5.31
C GLY A 190 -27.57 13.95 4.84
N ARG A 191 -28.49 13.73 5.76
CA ARG A 191 -29.94 13.73 5.50
C ARG A 191 -30.44 15.07 4.93
N PRO A 192 -31.62 15.09 4.29
CA PRO A 192 -32.34 16.33 3.95
C PRO A 192 -32.51 17.21 5.18
N ASN A 193 -32.42 18.53 5.00
CA ASN A 193 -32.56 19.55 6.05
C ASN A 193 -31.51 19.51 7.19
N ALA A 194 -30.43 18.75 7.07
CA ALA A 194 -29.30 18.82 7.99
C ALA A 194 -28.52 20.15 7.91
N GLY A 195 -28.81 20.98 6.90
CA GLY A 195 -28.18 22.30 6.72
C GLY A 195 -26.92 22.29 5.82
N LYS A 196 -26.78 21.30 4.94
CA LYS A 196 -25.63 21.16 4.02
C LYS A 196 -25.44 22.40 3.14
N SER A 197 -26.48 22.84 2.45
CA SER A 197 -26.42 24.02 1.57
C SER A 197 -26.08 25.30 2.35
N THR A 198 -26.66 25.46 3.56
CA THR A 198 -26.35 26.58 4.45
C THR A 198 -24.88 26.56 4.87
N LEU A 199 -24.34 25.38 5.21
CA LEU A 199 -22.93 25.24 5.60
C LEU A 199 -22.00 25.58 4.44
N VAL A 200 -22.27 25.02 3.23
CA VAL A 200 -21.46 25.30 2.04
C VAL A 200 -21.52 26.79 1.68
N ASN A 201 -22.71 27.40 1.69
CA ASN A 201 -22.85 28.84 1.40
C ASN A 201 -22.06 29.65 2.42
N LYS A 202 -22.17 29.33 3.72
CA LYS A 202 -21.43 30.06 4.79
C LYS A 202 -19.91 29.93 4.64
N MET A 203 -19.41 28.75 4.21
CA MET A 203 -17.99 28.54 3.90
C MET A 203 -17.50 29.39 2.73
N LEU A 204 -18.36 29.57 1.71
CA LEU A 204 -18.02 30.29 0.49
C LEU A 204 -18.27 31.80 0.57
N ASP A 205 -19.18 32.27 1.45
CA ASP A 205 -19.52 33.70 1.61
C ASP A 205 -18.46 34.49 2.43
N GLU A 206 -17.57 33.83 3.09
CA GLU A 206 -16.48 34.50 3.87
C GLU A 206 -15.30 34.78 2.93
N ASP A 207 -15.31 35.83 2.09
CA ASP A 207 -14.20 36.47 1.30
C ASP A 207 -12.95 35.62 0.95
N ARG A 208 -13.10 34.29 0.87
CA ARG A 208 -12.03 33.30 0.74
C ARG A 208 -12.01 32.59 -0.61
N MET A 209 -12.74 33.12 -1.62
CA MET A 209 -12.70 32.58 -2.96
C MET A 209 -11.39 32.96 -3.64
N ILE A 210 -10.67 31.95 -4.17
CA ILE A 210 -9.53 32.22 -5.06
C ILE A 210 -10.07 32.86 -6.34
N THR A 211 -9.96 34.20 -6.43
CA THR A 211 -10.18 34.93 -7.67
C THR A 211 -8.92 34.84 -8.52
N GLY A 212 -8.76 33.76 -9.27
CA GLY A 212 -7.75 33.66 -10.33
C GLY A 212 -8.31 34.14 -11.66
N PRO A 213 -7.48 34.69 -12.59
CA PRO A 213 -7.94 35.20 -13.91
C PRO A 213 -8.42 34.12 -14.88
N GLU A 214 -8.44 32.87 -14.52
CA GLU A 214 -8.97 31.74 -15.30
C GLU A 214 -10.26 31.17 -14.68
N ALA A 215 -11.23 32.02 -14.45
CA ALA A 215 -12.58 31.59 -14.10
C ALA A 215 -13.27 30.99 -15.34
N GLY A 216 -12.82 29.84 -15.79
CA GLY A 216 -13.57 28.93 -16.64
C GLY A 216 -14.64 28.25 -15.79
N ILE A 217 -15.70 29.00 -15.42
CA ILE A 217 -16.93 28.44 -14.88
C ILE A 217 -17.61 27.68 -16.00
N THR A 218 -17.19 26.45 -16.22
CA THR A 218 -17.99 25.51 -16.99
C THR A 218 -19.25 25.24 -16.16
N ARG A 219 -20.42 25.52 -16.74
CA ARG A 219 -21.76 25.36 -16.11
C ARG A 219 -22.07 23.94 -15.61
N ASP A 220 -21.13 23.01 -15.78
CA ASP A 220 -21.18 21.60 -15.37
C ASP A 220 -20.15 21.22 -14.28
N SER A 221 -19.46 22.19 -13.63
CA SER A 221 -18.46 21.88 -12.63
C SER A 221 -19.09 21.34 -11.33
N ILE A 222 -18.85 20.06 -11.10
CA ILE A 222 -19.31 19.27 -9.94
C ILE A 222 -18.57 19.68 -8.66
N SER A 223 -17.55 20.55 -8.75
CA SER A 223 -16.69 20.95 -7.63
C SER A 223 -16.45 22.47 -7.59
N VAL A 224 -16.14 22.98 -6.39
CA VAL A 224 -15.79 24.39 -6.14
C VAL A 224 -14.45 24.45 -5.45
N ASP A 225 -13.52 25.21 -6.01
CA ASP A 225 -12.23 25.48 -5.39
C ASP A 225 -12.37 26.61 -4.36
N TRP A 226 -11.78 26.42 -3.21
CA TRP A 226 -11.85 27.32 -2.08
C TRP A 226 -10.50 27.36 -1.35
N ASP A 227 -10.13 28.49 -0.77
CA ASP A 227 -8.95 28.64 0.06
C ASP A 227 -9.33 28.74 1.54
N TRP A 228 -8.67 28.00 2.37
CA TRP A 228 -8.79 28.10 3.83
C TRP A 228 -7.43 28.35 4.46
N GLN A 229 -7.20 29.56 4.91
CA GLN A 229 -5.96 29.99 5.56
C GLN A 229 -4.69 29.68 4.71
N GLY A 230 -4.76 29.89 3.38
CA GLY A 230 -3.68 29.59 2.46
C GLY A 230 -3.58 28.10 2.05
N ARG A 231 -4.53 27.27 2.48
CA ARG A 231 -4.61 25.83 2.12
C ARG A 231 -5.76 25.61 1.15
N ALA A 232 -5.46 25.04 -0.02
CA ALA A 232 -6.46 24.80 -1.05
C ALA A 232 -7.42 23.66 -0.68
N VAL A 233 -8.71 23.91 -0.83
CA VAL A 233 -9.80 22.94 -0.61
C VAL A 233 -10.65 22.87 -1.85
N LYS A 234 -11.03 21.66 -2.27
CA LYS A 234 -11.96 21.38 -3.34
C LYS A 234 -13.22 20.75 -2.78
N LEU A 235 -14.29 21.54 -2.70
CA LEU A 235 -15.59 21.03 -2.32
C LEU A 235 -16.17 20.24 -3.50
N VAL A 236 -16.38 18.93 -3.32
CA VAL A 236 -16.90 18.05 -4.37
C VAL A 236 -18.40 17.91 -4.31
N ASP A 237 -19.05 17.70 -5.45
CA ASP A 237 -20.50 17.55 -5.64
C ASP A 237 -21.38 18.71 -5.11
N THR A 238 -20.86 19.92 -5.23
CA THR A 238 -21.62 21.13 -4.86
C THR A 238 -22.73 21.49 -5.84
N ALA A 239 -22.75 20.93 -7.06
CA ALA A 239 -23.75 21.22 -8.08
C ALA A 239 -25.19 20.89 -7.62
N GLY A 240 -25.37 19.76 -6.95
CA GLY A 240 -26.64 19.40 -6.32
C GLY A 240 -27.04 20.34 -5.17
N LEU A 241 -26.08 20.91 -4.44
CA LEU A 241 -26.33 21.82 -3.33
C LEU A 241 -26.66 23.24 -3.79
N ARG A 242 -25.98 23.76 -4.85
CA ARG A 242 -26.20 25.13 -5.41
C ARG A 242 -27.48 25.28 -6.21
N LYS A 243 -27.84 24.31 -7.06
CA LYS A 243 -29.09 24.34 -7.82
C LYS A 243 -30.32 24.37 -6.91
N ARG A 244 -30.23 23.81 -5.72
CA ARG A 244 -31.30 23.70 -4.73
C ARG A 244 -31.44 24.92 -3.82
N ALA A 245 -30.35 25.67 -3.59
CA ALA A 245 -30.40 26.94 -2.84
C ALA A 245 -31.20 28.04 -3.59
N LYS A 246 -31.48 27.87 -4.90
CA LYS A 246 -32.25 28.81 -5.74
C LYS A 246 -33.67 28.35 -6.05
N ILE A 247 -34.09 27.15 -5.68
CA ILE A 247 -35.41 26.58 -5.96
C ILE A 247 -36.03 26.08 -4.65
N ASP A 248 -37.19 26.64 -4.33
CA ASP A 248 -38.02 26.38 -3.16
C ASP A 248 -37.98 24.96 -2.57
N ASP A 249 -38.07 24.92 -1.27
CA ASP A 249 -38.13 23.92 -0.19
C ASP A 249 -38.81 22.56 -0.45
N LYS A 250 -39.33 22.26 -1.65
CA LYS A 250 -40.20 21.09 -1.88
C LYS A 250 -39.54 19.86 -2.50
N LEU A 251 -38.26 19.88 -2.89
CA LEU A 251 -37.63 18.79 -3.67
C LEU A 251 -36.24 18.34 -3.17
N GLU A 252 -35.96 18.42 -1.87
CA GLU A 252 -34.71 17.95 -1.27
C GLU A 252 -34.68 16.42 -1.08
N LYS A 253 -34.94 15.66 -2.13
CA LYS A 253 -34.57 14.25 -2.17
C LYS A 253 -33.17 14.19 -2.82
N LEU A 254 -32.10 14.24 -2.00
CA LEU A 254 -30.80 13.73 -2.43
C LEU A 254 -31.01 12.28 -2.87
N SER A 255 -30.80 12.01 -4.14
CA SER A 255 -30.74 10.64 -4.63
C SER A 255 -29.61 9.92 -3.89
N ALA A 256 -29.81 8.67 -3.49
CA ALA A 256 -28.72 7.84 -2.95
C ALA A 256 -27.51 7.78 -3.91
N ALA A 257 -27.78 7.95 -5.20
CA ALA A 257 -26.74 8.04 -6.24
C ALA A 257 -25.89 9.32 -6.11
N ASP A 258 -26.48 10.47 -5.78
CA ASP A 258 -25.70 11.72 -5.58
C ASP A 258 -24.80 11.63 -4.36
N THR A 259 -25.32 11.05 -3.25
CA THR A 259 -24.52 10.83 -2.04
C THR A 259 -23.33 9.89 -2.33
N ARG A 260 -23.55 8.81 -3.07
CA ARG A 260 -22.51 7.88 -3.46
C ARG A 260 -21.44 8.56 -4.32
N ARG A 261 -21.86 9.35 -5.32
CA ARG A 261 -20.94 10.09 -6.19
C ARG A 261 -20.09 11.08 -5.41
N ALA A 262 -20.68 11.81 -4.45
CA ALA A 262 -19.93 12.71 -3.57
C ALA A 262 -18.86 11.97 -2.76
N ILE A 263 -19.21 10.81 -2.18
CA ILE A 263 -18.28 9.94 -1.45
C ILE A 263 -17.14 9.46 -2.36
N ASP A 264 -17.47 9.00 -3.58
CA ASP A 264 -16.47 8.46 -4.53
C ASP A 264 -15.42 9.50 -4.93
N MET A 265 -15.79 10.77 -4.98
CA MET A 265 -14.91 11.86 -5.42
C MET A 265 -14.09 12.49 -4.29
N ALA A 266 -14.43 12.22 -3.02
CA ALA A 266 -13.82 12.85 -1.85
C ALA A 266 -12.62 12.07 -1.31
N GLU A 267 -11.75 12.76 -0.57
CA GLU A 267 -10.74 12.18 0.33
C GLU A 267 -11.28 12.12 1.76
N VAL A 268 -11.88 13.23 2.20
CA VAL A 268 -12.55 13.36 3.49
C VAL A 268 -14.03 13.66 3.29
N VAL A 269 -14.87 12.96 4.04
CA VAL A 269 -16.31 13.13 4.00
C VAL A 269 -16.81 13.61 5.36
N VAL A 270 -17.46 14.76 5.36
CA VAL A 270 -18.19 15.31 6.51
C VAL A 270 -19.63 14.82 6.46
N LEU A 271 -20.00 13.96 7.38
CA LEU A 271 -21.40 13.60 7.59
C LEU A 271 -22.06 14.63 8.53
N LEU A 272 -22.92 15.45 7.96
CA LEU A 272 -23.62 16.52 8.66
C LEU A 272 -24.89 16.01 9.31
N LEU A 273 -24.98 16.11 10.64
CA LEU A 273 -26.14 15.74 11.44
C LEU A 273 -26.86 16.99 11.95
N ASP A 274 -28.16 16.92 12.06
CA ASP A 274 -28.97 17.94 12.72
C ASP A 274 -28.97 17.70 14.23
N ALA A 275 -28.37 18.59 15.01
CA ALA A 275 -28.28 18.48 16.47
C ALA A 275 -29.67 18.43 17.16
N THR A 276 -30.74 18.94 16.51
CA THR A 276 -32.10 18.87 17.07
C THR A 276 -32.76 17.49 16.92
N ARG A 277 -32.18 16.64 16.03
CA ARG A 277 -32.71 15.29 15.75
C ARG A 277 -31.78 14.18 16.21
N GLY A 278 -30.48 14.49 16.39
CA GLY A 278 -29.48 13.50 16.75
C GLY A 278 -29.14 12.52 15.63
N LEU A 279 -28.55 11.39 15.99
CA LEU A 279 -28.11 10.32 15.07
C LEU A 279 -29.26 9.35 14.77
N GLU A 280 -29.50 9.09 13.50
CA GLU A 280 -30.53 8.14 13.04
C GLU A 280 -29.89 6.98 12.25
N VAL A 281 -30.66 5.90 12.03
CA VAL A 281 -30.21 4.71 11.28
C VAL A 281 -29.73 5.04 9.87
N GLN A 282 -30.31 6.05 9.22
CA GLN A 282 -29.92 6.48 7.89
C GLN A 282 -28.50 7.12 7.90
N ASP A 283 -28.17 7.85 8.96
CA ASP A 283 -26.84 8.46 9.12
C ASP A 283 -25.76 7.37 9.29
N LEU A 284 -26.07 6.32 10.07
CA LEU A 284 -25.16 5.17 10.22
C LEU A 284 -24.94 4.43 8.89
N LYS A 285 -25.98 4.31 8.05
CA LYS A 285 -25.84 3.72 6.71
C LYS A 285 -24.90 4.55 5.82
N ILE A 286 -25.05 5.88 5.84
CA ILE A 286 -24.14 6.77 5.09
C ILE A 286 -22.71 6.66 5.64
N ALA A 287 -22.54 6.66 6.97
CA ALA A 287 -21.24 6.50 7.60
C ALA A 287 -20.57 5.17 7.23
N SER A 288 -21.30 4.06 7.26
CA SER A 288 -20.81 2.74 6.83
C SER A 288 -20.38 2.75 5.38
N GLN A 289 -21.16 3.36 4.48
CA GLN A 289 -20.82 3.48 3.06
C GLN A 289 -19.51 4.28 2.85
N VAL A 290 -19.31 5.39 3.57
CA VAL A 290 -18.07 6.18 3.52
C VAL A 290 -16.85 5.32 3.88
N ILE A 291 -16.98 4.52 4.96
CA ILE A 291 -15.89 3.64 5.43
C ILE A 291 -15.64 2.51 4.43
N GLU A 292 -16.69 1.90 3.86
CA GLU A 292 -16.58 0.83 2.85
C GLU A 292 -15.89 1.31 1.58
N GLU A 293 -16.17 2.55 1.12
CA GLU A 293 -15.47 3.16 -0.01
C GLU A 293 -14.03 3.59 0.36
N GLY A 294 -13.64 3.45 1.63
CA GLY A 294 -12.28 3.75 2.11
C GLY A 294 -12.01 5.24 2.26
N ARG A 295 -13.03 6.08 2.41
CA ARG A 295 -12.88 7.52 2.60
C ARG A 295 -12.77 7.87 4.08
N ALA A 296 -12.01 8.89 4.40
CA ALA A 296 -11.90 9.38 5.76
C ALA A 296 -13.23 10.02 6.19
N LEU A 297 -13.77 9.59 7.34
CA LEU A 297 -15.06 10.02 7.85
C LEU A 297 -14.90 10.92 9.06
N MET A 298 -15.62 12.03 9.06
CA MET A 298 -15.84 12.86 10.26
C MET A 298 -17.30 13.27 10.38
N ILE A 299 -17.75 13.53 11.59
CA ILE A 299 -19.13 13.89 11.91
C ILE A 299 -19.17 15.36 12.31
N ALA A 300 -20.13 16.10 11.77
CA ALA A 300 -20.40 17.46 12.20
C ALA A 300 -21.85 17.59 12.71
N LEU A 301 -22.02 17.95 13.97
CA LEU A 301 -23.31 18.26 14.57
C LEU A 301 -23.65 19.72 14.28
N ASN A 302 -24.51 19.92 13.29
CA ASN A 302 -24.96 21.26 12.88
C ASN A 302 -26.16 21.76 13.68
N LYS A 303 -26.44 23.06 13.58
CA LYS A 303 -27.44 23.78 14.36
C LYS A 303 -27.13 23.78 15.86
N TRP A 304 -25.84 23.79 16.18
CA TRP A 304 -25.38 23.76 17.57
C TRP A 304 -25.78 25.01 18.36
N ASP A 305 -26.10 26.10 17.66
CA ASP A 305 -26.60 27.35 18.24
C ASP A 305 -28.00 27.22 18.90
N VAL A 306 -28.75 26.19 18.52
CA VAL A 306 -30.13 25.90 19.06
C VAL A 306 -30.21 24.51 19.69
N ALA A 307 -29.08 23.85 19.93
CA ALA A 307 -29.07 22.51 20.52
C ALA A 307 -29.40 22.56 22.00
N GLU A 308 -30.48 21.86 22.39
CA GLU A 308 -30.85 21.64 23.78
C GLU A 308 -30.05 20.45 24.35
N HIS A 309 -29.71 20.48 25.64
CA HIS A 309 -28.96 19.42 26.31
C HIS A 309 -27.65 19.03 25.60
N ALA A 310 -26.91 20.00 25.13
CA ALA A 310 -25.76 19.87 24.24
C ALA A 310 -24.75 18.79 24.65
N SER A 311 -24.36 18.71 25.92
CA SER A 311 -23.40 17.71 26.41
C SER A 311 -23.95 16.28 26.36
N SER A 312 -25.19 16.07 26.70
CA SER A 312 -25.85 14.75 26.63
C SER A 312 -25.99 14.28 25.18
N LEU A 313 -26.43 15.18 24.30
CA LEU A 313 -26.52 14.92 22.86
C LEU A 313 -25.15 14.53 22.25
N PHE A 314 -24.11 15.30 22.53
CA PHE A 314 -22.76 15.04 22.03
C PHE A 314 -22.27 13.64 22.46
N ASN A 315 -22.37 13.35 23.75
CA ASN A 315 -21.95 12.06 24.31
C ASN A 315 -22.81 10.89 23.78
N GLY A 316 -24.11 11.10 23.63
CA GLY A 316 -25.03 10.11 23.05
C GLY A 316 -24.70 9.78 21.60
N VAL A 317 -24.42 10.78 20.77
CA VAL A 317 -23.99 10.59 19.38
C VAL A 317 -22.66 9.83 19.31
N LYS A 318 -21.70 10.22 20.16
CA LYS A 318 -20.38 9.55 20.19
C LYS A 318 -20.51 8.08 20.60
N ALA A 319 -21.28 7.76 21.62
CA ALA A 319 -21.52 6.39 22.05
C ALA A 319 -22.23 5.55 20.97
N ALA A 320 -23.27 6.12 20.33
CA ALA A 320 -23.98 5.44 19.25
C ALA A 320 -23.13 5.19 17.99
N LEU A 321 -22.18 6.08 17.68
CA LEU A 321 -21.18 5.87 16.61
C LEU A 321 -20.21 4.76 16.98
N GLU A 322 -19.71 4.70 18.21
CA GLU A 322 -18.81 3.65 18.69
C GLU A 322 -19.45 2.26 18.66
N GLU A 323 -20.77 2.19 18.92
CA GLU A 323 -21.55 0.95 18.83
C GLU A 323 -21.89 0.60 17.37
N GLY A 324 -22.34 1.57 16.58
CA GLY A 324 -22.82 1.38 15.20
C GLY A 324 -21.68 1.18 14.18
N LEU A 325 -20.49 1.71 14.43
CA LEU A 325 -19.31 1.64 13.54
C LEU A 325 -18.20 0.78 14.14
N SER A 326 -18.48 -0.51 14.35
CA SER A 326 -17.55 -1.44 15.00
C SER A 326 -16.18 -1.58 14.29
N GLN A 327 -16.13 -1.29 12.98
CA GLN A 327 -14.91 -1.35 12.15
C GLN A 327 -14.02 -0.10 12.26
N LEU A 328 -14.53 1.03 12.76
CA LEU A 328 -13.78 2.28 12.85
C LEU A 328 -14.13 3.01 14.14
N LYS A 329 -13.23 2.94 15.11
CA LYS A 329 -13.35 3.64 16.38
C LYS A 329 -12.68 5.01 16.34
N GLY A 330 -13.18 5.96 17.14
CA GLY A 330 -12.56 7.27 17.30
C GLY A 330 -12.85 8.25 16.16
N VAL A 331 -13.92 8.03 15.38
CA VAL A 331 -14.35 8.99 14.34
C VAL A 331 -14.50 10.38 14.95
N PRO A 332 -13.86 11.43 14.38
CA PRO A 332 -13.97 12.79 14.91
C PRO A 332 -15.42 13.28 14.89
N VAL A 333 -15.88 13.83 16.01
CA VAL A 333 -17.19 14.45 16.14
C VAL A 333 -16.99 15.90 16.53
N LEU A 334 -17.44 16.85 15.71
CA LEU A 334 -17.34 18.28 15.93
C LEU A 334 -18.72 18.93 15.95
N THR A 335 -18.78 20.10 16.52
CA THR A 335 -20.02 20.90 16.60
C THR A 335 -19.89 22.13 15.75
N VAL A 336 -20.89 22.41 14.92
CA VAL A 336 -20.90 23.57 14.03
C VAL A 336 -22.25 24.27 14.04
N SER A 337 -22.26 25.55 13.69
CA SER A 337 -23.46 26.27 13.33
C SER A 337 -23.28 26.88 11.93
N ALA A 338 -23.92 26.29 10.95
CA ALA A 338 -23.92 26.80 9.58
C ALA A 338 -24.52 28.22 9.50
N LYS A 339 -25.41 28.59 10.44
CA LYS A 339 -26.03 29.90 10.52
C LYS A 339 -25.06 30.98 11.00
N THR A 340 -24.28 30.70 12.03
CA THR A 340 -23.38 31.67 12.66
C THR A 340 -21.94 31.60 12.17
N GLY A 341 -21.54 30.51 11.51
CA GLY A 341 -20.14 30.20 11.11
C GLY A 341 -19.32 29.55 12.23
N LYS A 342 -19.82 29.47 13.45
CA LYS A 342 -19.08 28.93 14.59
C LYS A 342 -18.71 27.45 14.36
N GLY A 343 -17.45 27.10 14.57
CA GLY A 343 -16.94 25.73 14.47
C GLY A 343 -16.49 25.33 13.06
N ILE A 344 -16.65 26.18 12.03
CA ILE A 344 -16.24 25.87 10.65
C ILE A 344 -14.71 25.74 10.55
N ASP A 345 -13.96 26.66 11.16
CA ASP A 345 -12.48 26.60 11.12
C ASP A 345 -11.94 25.34 11.80
N GLN A 346 -12.54 24.94 12.93
CA GLN A 346 -12.17 23.69 13.60
C GLN A 346 -12.52 22.46 12.72
N LEU A 347 -13.67 22.51 12.03
CA LEU A 347 -14.09 21.44 11.13
C LEU A 347 -13.07 21.25 9.98
N ILE A 348 -12.64 22.34 9.34
CA ILE A 348 -11.71 22.26 8.21
C ILE A 348 -10.30 21.89 8.70
N GLY A 349 -9.84 22.43 9.83
CA GLY A 349 -8.58 22.03 10.45
C GLY A 349 -8.53 20.53 10.70
N ALA A 350 -9.56 19.97 11.34
CA ALA A 350 -9.69 18.55 11.61
C ALA A 350 -9.79 17.70 10.31
N ALA A 351 -10.38 18.24 9.22
CA ALA A 351 -10.42 17.57 7.94
C ALA A 351 -9.01 17.44 7.32
N PHE A 352 -8.16 18.43 7.46
CA PHE A 352 -6.75 18.36 7.03
C PHE A 352 -5.96 17.35 7.86
N GLU A 353 -6.08 17.36 9.20
CA GLU A 353 -5.43 16.37 10.07
C GLU A 353 -5.87 14.95 9.73
N LEU A 354 -7.16 14.76 9.50
CA LEU A 354 -7.70 13.45 9.13
C LEU A 354 -7.21 12.99 7.76
N ARG A 355 -7.04 13.92 6.80
CA ARG A 355 -6.44 13.65 5.50
C ARG A 355 -4.98 13.23 5.62
N GLU A 356 -4.20 13.87 6.48
CA GLU A 356 -2.82 13.50 6.73
C GLU A 356 -2.74 12.05 7.25
N ALA A 357 -3.55 11.70 8.25
CA ALA A 357 -3.65 10.32 8.73
C ALA A 357 -4.11 9.33 7.64
N TRP A 358 -5.06 9.73 6.78
CA TRP A 358 -5.56 8.91 5.68
C TRP A 358 -4.55 8.73 4.54
N SER A 359 -3.57 9.62 4.44
CA SER A 359 -2.50 9.58 3.44
C SER A 359 -1.18 9.03 4.00
N MET A 360 -1.17 8.61 5.27
CA MET A 360 0.05 8.21 5.95
C MET A 360 0.66 6.97 5.32
N ARG A 361 1.97 7.02 5.10
CA ARG A 361 2.79 5.86 4.76
C ARG A 361 3.63 5.45 5.95
N VAL A 362 3.61 4.16 6.24
CA VAL A 362 4.43 3.58 7.29
C VAL A 362 5.67 2.98 6.63
N PRO A 363 6.90 3.34 7.05
CA PRO A 363 8.12 2.74 6.55
C PRO A 363 8.11 1.21 6.71
N THR A 364 8.56 0.50 5.68
CA THR A 364 8.49 -0.97 5.62
C THR A 364 9.15 -1.64 6.83
N GLY A 365 10.30 -1.13 7.26
CA GLY A 365 11.02 -1.64 8.44
C GLY A 365 10.23 -1.46 9.74
N GLU A 366 9.60 -0.30 9.95
CA GLU A 366 8.75 -0.02 11.11
C GLU A 366 7.52 -0.93 11.11
N LEU A 367 6.88 -1.08 9.94
CA LEU A 367 5.70 -1.91 9.75
C LEU A 367 5.99 -3.38 10.09
N ASN A 368 7.13 -3.93 9.65
CA ASN A 368 7.48 -5.32 9.90
C ASN A 368 7.95 -5.54 11.36
N ARG A 369 8.69 -4.62 11.97
CA ARG A 369 9.02 -4.66 13.41
C ARG A 369 7.76 -4.64 14.28
N TRP A 370 6.77 -3.81 13.90
CA TRP A 370 5.46 -3.84 14.56
C TRP A 370 4.77 -5.18 14.38
N PHE A 371 4.79 -5.73 13.14
CA PHE A 371 4.11 -6.97 12.79
C PHE A 371 4.65 -8.18 13.56
N GLU A 372 5.97 -8.30 13.70
CA GLU A 372 6.63 -9.32 14.50
C GLU A 372 6.17 -9.24 15.96
N ARG A 373 6.19 -8.05 16.58
CA ARG A 373 5.71 -7.85 17.95
C ARG A 373 4.22 -8.19 18.12
N ALA A 374 3.39 -7.84 17.14
CA ALA A 374 1.96 -8.15 17.18
C ALA A 374 1.69 -9.65 17.12
N ILE A 375 2.44 -10.40 16.31
CA ILE A 375 2.35 -11.86 16.21
C ILE A 375 2.88 -12.53 17.47
N GLU A 376 3.97 -12.04 18.06
CA GLU A 376 4.52 -12.56 19.31
C GLU A 376 3.55 -12.36 20.49
N ALA A 377 2.94 -11.17 20.58
CA ALA A 377 1.98 -10.84 21.63
C ALA A 377 0.68 -11.67 21.54
N ASN A 378 0.24 -11.99 20.33
CA ASN A 378 -0.95 -12.80 20.09
C ASN A 378 -0.75 -13.68 18.86
N PRO A 379 -0.20 -14.89 19.01
CA PRO A 379 0.07 -15.79 17.90
C PRO A 379 -1.18 -16.16 17.10
N PRO A 380 -1.07 -16.32 15.76
CA PRO A 380 -2.18 -16.76 14.93
C PRO A 380 -2.73 -18.12 15.41
N PRO A 381 -4.05 -18.31 15.34
CA PRO A 381 -4.67 -19.57 15.72
C PRO A 381 -4.22 -20.72 14.82
N ALA A 382 -4.34 -21.95 15.31
CA ALA A 382 -3.97 -23.17 14.59
C ALA A 382 -5.24 -24.04 14.31
N PRO A 383 -6.09 -23.64 13.34
CA PRO A 383 -7.30 -24.41 13.05
C PRO A 383 -6.94 -25.83 12.59
N GLY A 384 -7.60 -26.85 13.21
CA GLY A 384 -7.30 -28.26 12.96
C GLY A 384 -5.87 -28.67 13.31
N GLY A 385 -5.22 -28.01 14.29
CA GLY A 385 -3.85 -28.32 14.72
C GLY A 385 -2.75 -27.85 13.76
N LYS A 386 -3.09 -27.19 12.68
CA LYS A 386 -2.15 -26.73 11.65
C LYS A 386 -1.91 -25.23 11.80
N ARG A 387 -0.67 -24.84 12.06
CA ARG A 387 -0.29 -23.44 12.29
C ARG A 387 -0.46 -22.59 11.01
N ILE A 388 -1.09 -21.43 11.16
CA ILE A 388 -1.04 -20.35 10.18
C ILE A 388 0.29 -19.63 10.38
N LYS A 389 1.10 -19.50 9.33
CA LYS A 389 2.34 -18.72 9.37
C LYS A 389 2.13 -17.41 8.65
N LEU A 390 2.07 -16.32 9.38
CA LEU A 390 2.15 -14.97 8.84
C LEU A 390 3.64 -14.61 8.75
N ARG A 391 4.10 -14.18 7.58
CA ARG A 391 5.53 -13.98 7.32
C ARG A 391 5.91 -12.52 7.24
N TYR A 392 5.11 -11.73 6.53
CA TYR A 392 5.49 -10.40 6.11
C TYR A 392 4.25 -9.54 5.85
N ILE A 393 4.38 -8.23 6.11
CA ILE A 393 3.37 -7.23 5.80
C ILE A 393 3.98 -6.09 5.00
N THR A 394 3.24 -5.58 4.00
CA THR A 394 3.63 -4.39 3.23
C THR A 394 2.44 -3.45 3.07
N GLN A 395 2.71 -2.15 2.99
CA GLN A 395 1.73 -1.15 2.59
C GLN A 395 1.81 -0.96 1.08
N VAL A 396 0.78 -1.42 0.37
CA VAL A 396 0.71 -1.35 -1.10
C VAL A 396 0.10 -0.05 -1.60
N LYS A 397 -0.60 0.69 -0.73
CA LYS A 397 -1.25 1.95 -1.07
C LYS A 397 -1.42 2.81 0.17
N SER A 398 -1.21 4.13 0.05
CA SER A 398 -1.38 5.08 1.14
C SER A 398 -2.76 5.72 1.20
N ARG A 399 -3.53 5.73 0.11
CA ARG A 399 -4.83 6.45 0.00
C ARG A 399 -5.95 5.56 -0.52
N PRO A 400 -6.74 4.91 0.33
CA PRO A 400 -6.60 4.73 1.78
C PRO A 400 -5.43 3.80 2.11
N PRO A 401 -4.90 3.85 3.36
CA PRO A 401 -3.83 2.94 3.78
C PRO A 401 -4.25 1.49 3.57
N SER A 402 -3.55 0.79 2.69
CA SER A 402 -3.88 -0.57 2.27
C SER A 402 -2.67 -1.46 2.46
N PHE A 403 -2.85 -2.55 3.18
CA PHE A 403 -1.80 -3.47 3.59
C PHE A 403 -2.04 -4.85 3.01
N VAL A 404 -0.96 -5.55 2.72
CA VAL A 404 -1.01 -6.96 2.29
C VAL A 404 -0.16 -7.78 3.24
N ILE A 405 -0.74 -8.81 3.84
CA ILE A 405 -0.04 -9.80 4.64
C ILE A 405 0.19 -11.04 3.79
N PHE A 406 1.44 -11.48 3.74
CA PHE A 406 1.84 -12.71 3.09
C PHE A 406 2.04 -13.81 4.14
N GLY A 407 1.62 -15.02 3.81
CA GLY A 407 1.75 -16.13 4.75
C GLY A 407 1.17 -17.43 4.21
N THR A 408 1.38 -18.51 4.96
CA THR A 408 0.86 -19.85 4.61
C THR A 408 -0.47 -20.08 5.32
N ARG A 409 -1.50 -20.52 4.59
CA ARG A 409 -2.87 -20.76 5.10
C ARG A 409 -3.57 -19.52 5.65
N VAL A 410 -3.25 -18.37 5.12
CA VAL A 410 -3.85 -17.10 5.51
C VAL A 410 -5.35 -17.03 5.22
N ASP A 411 -5.82 -17.84 4.27
CA ASP A 411 -7.25 -18.08 3.95
C ASP A 411 -8.05 -18.66 5.13
N GLN A 412 -7.38 -19.27 6.11
CA GLN A 412 -7.97 -19.83 7.33
C GLN A 412 -7.89 -18.88 8.53
N LEU A 413 -7.36 -17.67 8.33
CA LEU A 413 -7.25 -16.68 9.40
C LEU A 413 -8.63 -16.16 9.77
N PRO A 414 -9.04 -16.25 11.05
CA PRO A 414 -10.34 -15.74 11.47
C PRO A 414 -10.43 -14.22 11.33
N GLY A 415 -11.58 -13.70 10.93
CA GLY A 415 -11.81 -12.24 10.86
C GLY A 415 -11.66 -11.52 12.21
N SER A 416 -11.76 -12.24 13.34
CA SER A 416 -11.42 -11.69 14.66
C SER A 416 -9.93 -11.37 14.80
N TYR A 417 -9.06 -12.18 14.19
CA TYR A 417 -7.62 -11.95 14.21
C TYR A 417 -7.23 -10.80 13.27
N GLU A 418 -7.87 -10.70 12.11
CA GLU A 418 -7.70 -9.53 11.22
C GLU A 418 -8.07 -8.22 11.93
N ARG A 419 -9.21 -8.23 12.66
CA ARG A 419 -9.62 -7.07 13.48
C ARG A 419 -8.62 -6.75 14.58
N TYR A 420 -8.03 -7.77 15.21
CA TYR A 420 -6.96 -7.57 16.19
C TYR A 420 -5.77 -6.85 15.55
N LEU A 421 -5.27 -7.33 14.41
CA LEU A 421 -4.15 -6.71 13.69
C LEU A 421 -4.47 -5.26 13.30
N LEU A 422 -5.64 -5.00 12.71
CA LEU A 422 -6.05 -3.65 12.33
C LEU A 422 -6.14 -2.69 13.52
N ASN A 423 -6.66 -3.15 14.67
CA ASN A 423 -6.77 -2.32 15.87
C ASN A 423 -5.40 -2.07 16.52
N SER A 424 -4.52 -3.08 16.54
CA SER A 424 -3.14 -2.94 17.02
C SER A 424 -2.36 -1.98 16.12
N MET A 425 -2.50 -2.11 14.80
CA MET A 425 -1.87 -1.23 13.81
C MET A 425 -2.26 0.24 14.02
N ARG A 426 -3.55 0.52 14.18
CA ARG A 426 -4.03 1.89 14.46
C ARG A 426 -3.42 2.48 15.71
N ARG A 427 -3.36 1.70 16.79
CA ARG A 427 -2.85 2.15 18.09
C ARG A 427 -1.34 2.36 18.05
N ASP A 428 -0.61 1.41 17.50
CA ASP A 428 0.84 1.30 17.66
C ASP A 428 1.60 2.07 16.56
N LEU A 429 0.99 2.28 15.39
CA LEU A 429 1.56 3.03 14.26
C LEU A 429 0.89 4.41 14.06
N ASN A 430 0.06 4.84 15.02
CA ASN A 430 -0.60 6.16 15.01
C ASN A 430 -1.37 6.50 13.71
N LEU A 431 -1.99 5.49 13.09
CA LEU A 431 -2.70 5.64 11.80
C LEU A 431 -4.03 6.40 11.92
N GLY A 432 -4.44 6.77 13.12
CA GLY A 432 -5.64 7.55 13.33
C GLY A 432 -6.96 6.81 13.03
N PRO A 433 -8.09 7.53 13.11
CA PRO A 433 -9.41 6.97 12.89
C PRO A 433 -9.80 6.96 11.40
N VAL A 434 -8.96 6.35 10.57
CA VAL A 434 -9.17 6.25 9.12
C VAL A 434 -9.44 4.80 8.70
N PRO A 435 -10.15 4.56 7.58
CA PRO A 435 -10.32 3.22 7.04
C PRO A 435 -8.98 2.61 6.66
N LEU A 436 -8.71 1.41 7.15
CA LEU A 436 -7.54 0.61 6.78
C LEU A 436 -8.03 -0.60 5.99
N ARG A 437 -7.35 -0.94 4.90
CA ARG A 437 -7.62 -2.14 4.11
C ARG A 437 -6.55 -3.17 4.38
N LEU A 438 -6.94 -4.39 4.67
CA LEU A 438 -6.03 -5.53 4.88
C LEU A 438 -6.40 -6.63 3.89
N THR A 439 -5.40 -7.09 3.14
CA THR A 439 -5.55 -8.20 2.20
C THR A 439 -4.60 -9.31 2.61
N LEU A 440 -5.09 -10.53 2.64
CA LEU A 440 -4.30 -11.72 2.93
C LEU A 440 -3.91 -12.41 1.63
N ARG A 441 -2.64 -12.75 1.46
CA ARG A 441 -2.14 -13.48 0.29
C ARG A 441 -1.39 -14.73 0.70
N ALA A 442 -1.90 -15.89 0.29
CA ALA A 442 -1.17 -17.15 0.31
C ALA A 442 -0.26 -17.23 -0.93
N PRO A 443 0.93 -17.87 -0.86
CA PRO A 443 1.64 -18.30 -2.04
C PRO A 443 0.68 -19.10 -2.93
N LYS A 444 0.68 -18.86 -4.24
CA LYS A 444 -0.13 -19.65 -5.15
C LYS A 444 0.26 -21.12 -5.00
N ASN A 445 -0.70 -21.98 -4.62
CA ASN A 445 -0.48 -23.42 -4.59
C ASN A 445 -0.40 -23.93 -6.04
N PRO A 446 0.75 -24.42 -6.53
CA PRO A 446 0.90 -24.90 -7.88
C PRO A 446 -0.02 -26.09 -8.20
N PHE A 447 -0.54 -26.77 -7.18
CA PHE A 447 -1.38 -27.97 -7.32
C PHE A 447 -2.90 -27.72 -7.28
N ALA A 448 -3.37 -26.48 -7.07
CA ALA A 448 -4.82 -26.19 -6.98
C ALA A 448 -5.59 -26.46 -8.29
N ASN A 449 -4.90 -26.52 -9.44
CA ASN A 449 -5.52 -26.82 -10.74
C ASN A 449 -5.44 -28.29 -11.17
N ALA A 450 -4.64 -29.12 -10.48
CA ALA A 450 -4.53 -30.54 -10.83
C ALA A 450 -5.71 -31.39 -10.31
N SER A 451 -6.35 -30.96 -9.22
CA SER A 451 -7.51 -31.66 -8.66
C SER A 451 -8.84 -31.41 -9.38
N LYS A 452 -8.92 -30.33 -10.21
CA LYS A 452 -10.13 -30.07 -11.04
C LYS A 452 -10.15 -30.83 -12.37
N LYS A 453 -9.01 -31.40 -12.85
CA LYS A 453 -8.95 -32.20 -14.09
C LYS A 453 -9.02 -33.71 -13.86
N ALA A 454 -9.08 -34.17 -12.63
CA ALA A 454 -9.20 -35.61 -12.31
C ALA A 454 -10.64 -36.02 -11.91
N GLY A 455 -11.62 -35.14 -12.08
CA GLY A 455 -13.02 -35.35 -11.72
C GLY A 455 -14.01 -35.10 -12.88
N GLU A 456 -13.54 -35.07 -14.16
CA GLU A 456 -14.38 -35.17 -15.37
C GLU A 456 -14.08 -36.46 -16.13
#